data_e668b1fec9fc5ad6b885209299159e24
#
_entry.id   e668b1fec9fc5ad6b885209299159e24
#
_cell.length_a   1.000
_cell.length_b   1.000
_cell.length_c   1.000
_cell.angle_alpha   90.00
_cell.angle_beta   90.00
_cell.angle_gamma   90.00
#
_symmetry.space_group_name_H-M   'P 1'
#
loop_
_entity.id
_entity.type
_entity.pdbx_description
1 polymer ?
#
loop_
_entity_poly.entity_id
_entity_poly.type
_entity_poly.pdbx_seq_one_letter_code
_entity_poly.pdbx_strand_id
1 'polypeptide(L)'
;MSATRPIIDAVAAHLQAALPWVQVDVFPENPFDYQFIHPTGAVLVGYQSSKFTQIEGLGTIAQQRDVVLHLTIIGAHLHGDDGTLAILDEVRLAIVGFKPPNCLPCSLLQERFLSEDAGAWQYELTVQTTTQQVQVCQPENLPVFTQTRTRQVGDPLAPDLKSQTP
;
A
#
# COMPACT_ATOMS: atom_id res chain seq x y z
N MET A 1 1.63 13.61 -1.15
CA MET A 1 0.62 12.59 -1.57
C MET A 1 0.75 11.40 -0.65
N SER A 2 -0.34 10.90 -0.08
CA SER A 2 -0.31 9.68 0.72
C SER A 2 -0.11 8.46 -0.21
N ALA A 3 0.91 7.66 0.04
CA ALA A 3 1.14 6.42 -0.71
C ALA A 3 0.06 5.34 -0.43
N THR A 4 -0.76 5.51 0.61
CA THR A 4 -1.83 4.57 1.00
C THR A 4 -3.04 4.70 0.07
N ARG A 5 -3.47 5.90 -0.28
CA ARG A 5 -4.66 6.11 -1.12
C ARG A 5 -4.54 5.46 -2.50
N PRO A 6 -3.43 5.60 -3.25
CA PRO A 6 -3.25 4.90 -4.53
C PRO A 6 -3.34 3.38 -4.44
N ILE A 7 -2.93 2.78 -3.30
CA ILE A 7 -3.04 1.33 -3.08
C ILE A 7 -4.51 0.94 -2.96
N ILE A 8 -5.29 1.67 -2.15
CA ILE A 8 -6.72 1.42 -1.96
C ILE A 8 -7.48 1.56 -3.28
N ASP A 9 -7.25 2.67 -3.99
CA ASP A 9 -7.93 2.95 -5.26
C ASP A 9 -7.61 1.90 -6.34
N ALA A 10 -6.36 1.42 -6.39
CA ALA A 10 -5.96 0.36 -7.32
C ALA A 10 -6.61 -0.99 -6.99
N VAL A 11 -6.72 -1.33 -5.70
CA VAL A 11 -7.42 -2.55 -5.26
C VAL A 11 -8.91 -2.47 -5.59
N ALA A 12 -9.56 -1.34 -5.31
CA ALA A 12 -10.97 -1.15 -5.61
C ALA A 12 -11.24 -1.23 -7.12
N ALA A 13 -10.43 -0.57 -7.95
CA ALA A 13 -10.56 -0.63 -9.40
C ALA A 13 -10.34 -2.04 -9.95
N HIS A 14 -9.36 -2.79 -9.41
CA HIS A 14 -9.09 -4.16 -9.80
C HIS A 14 -10.28 -5.09 -9.47
N LEU A 15 -10.80 -5.00 -8.26
CA LEU A 15 -11.96 -5.80 -7.84
C LEU A 15 -13.21 -5.44 -8.64
N GLN A 16 -13.47 -4.15 -8.93
CA GLN A 16 -14.60 -3.73 -9.75
C GLN A 16 -14.50 -4.29 -11.19
N ALA A 17 -13.29 -4.37 -11.74
CA ALA A 17 -13.09 -4.98 -13.06
C ALA A 17 -13.27 -6.49 -13.05
N ALA A 18 -12.89 -7.16 -11.97
CA ALA A 18 -13.04 -8.60 -11.81
C ALA A 18 -14.47 -9.03 -11.49
N LEU A 19 -15.21 -8.22 -10.71
CA LEU A 19 -16.58 -8.48 -10.27
C LEU A 19 -17.54 -7.38 -10.77
N PRO A 20 -17.83 -7.31 -12.07
CA PRO A 20 -18.69 -6.24 -12.63
C PRO A 20 -20.15 -6.29 -12.15
N TRP A 21 -20.57 -7.41 -11.60
CA TRP A 21 -21.93 -7.66 -11.09
C TRP A 21 -22.11 -7.31 -9.60
N VAL A 22 -21.03 -6.82 -8.93
CA VAL A 22 -21.02 -6.36 -7.55
C VAL A 22 -20.56 -4.90 -7.52
N GLN A 23 -21.08 -4.11 -6.62
CA GLN A 23 -20.59 -2.75 -6.39
C GLN A 23 -19.28 -2.79 -5.58
N VAL A 24 -18.23 -2.16 -6.08
CA VAL A 24 -16.95 -2.05 -5.34
C VAL A 24 -16.65 -0.58 -5.09
N ASP A 25 -16.55 -0.20 -3.83
CA ASP A 25 -16.26 1.17 -3.41
C ASP A 25 -15.12 1.21 -2.38
N VAL A 26 -14.54 2.39 -2.23
CA VAL A 26 -13.67 2.67 -1.09
C VAL A 26 -14.53 2.86 0.15
N PHE A 27 -14.05 2.36 1.27
CA PHE A 27 -14.75 2.48 2.56
C PHE A 27 -15.08 3.95 2.85
N PRO A 28 -16.35 4.28 3.14
CA PRO A 28 -16.80 5.66 3.30
C PRO A 28 -16.21 6.29 4.56
N GLU A 29 -16.03 7.61 4.53
CA GLU A 29 -15.56 8.37 5.71
C GLU A 29 -16.54 8.29 6.87
N ASN A 30 -17.83 8.22 6.56
CA ASN A 30 -18.89 8.06 7.53
C ASN A 30 -19.65 6.74 7.30
N PRO A 31 -19.25 5.65 7.97
CA PRO A 31 -19.85 4.32 7.77
C PRO A 31 -21.35 4.26 8.08
N PHE A 32 -21.85 5.14 8.98
CA PHE A 32 -23.26 5.16 9.35
C PHE A 32 -24.17 5.71 8.24
N ASP A 33 -23.62 6.48 7.31
CA ASP A 33 -24.37 7.04 6.17
C ASP A 33 -24.32 6.12 4.95
N TYR A 34 -23.55 5.01 5.00
CA TYR A 34 -23.49 4.06 3.91
C TYR A 34 -24.80 3.30 3.78
N GLN A 35 -25.49 3.51 2.69
CA GLN A 35 -26.69 2.76 2.36
C GLN A 35 -26.33 1.69 1.31
N PHE A 36 -26.51 0.44 1.72
CA PHE A 36 -26.41 -0.69 0.80
C PHE A 36 -27.63 -0.69 -0.15
N ILE A 37 -27.44 -0.26 -1.37
CA ILE A 37 -28.53 -0.11 -2.38
C ILE A 37 -28.42 -1.16 -3.48
N HIS A 38 -27.24 -1.81 -3.62
CA HIS A 38 -27.02 -2.74 -4.71
C HIS A 38 -27.82 -4.04 -4.52
N PRO A 39 -28.54 -4.54 -5.55
CA PRO A 39 -29.42 -5.71 -5.40
C PRO A 39 -28.69 -7.01 -5.05
N THR A 40 -27.44 -7.15 -5.46
CA THR A 40 -26.65 -8.37 -5.27
C THR A 40 -25.72 -8.26 -4.06
N GLY A 41 -24.83 -7.28 -4.08
CA GLY A 41 -23.86 -7.11 -3.02
C GLY A 41 -22.92 -5.94 -3.24
N ALA A 42 -22.12 -5.64 -2.23
CA ALA A 42 -21.08 -4.61 -2.27
C ALA A 42 -19.77 -5.09 -1.60
N VAL A 43 -18.68 -4.58 -2.09
CA VAL A 43 -17.35 -4.75 -1.47
C VAL A 43 -16.77 -3.38 -1.15
N LEU A 44 -16.46 -3.13 0.10
CA LEU A 44 -15.87 -1.88 0.58
C LEU A 44 -14.40 -2.09 0.90
N VAL A 45 -13.53 -1.34 0.25
CA VAL A 45 -12.07 -1.43 0.43
C VAL A 45 -11.60 -0.37 1.39
N GLY A 46 -11.06 -0.78 2.54
CA GLY A 46 -10.56 0.12 3.57
C GLY A 46 -9.11 -0.14 3.97
N TYR A 47 -8.46 0.88 4.53
CA TYR A 47 -7.15 0.76 5.15
C TYR A 47 -7.31 0.40 6.62
N GLN A 48 -6.62 -0.64 7.07
CA GLN A 48 -6.65 -1.06 8.47
C GLN A 48 -5.40 -0.59 9.23
N SER A 49 -4.22 -0.94 8.76
CA SER A 49 -2.97 -0.63 9.46
C SER A 49 -1.75 -0.79 8.57
N SER A 50 -0.59 -0.35 9.08
CA SER A 50 0.71 -0.73 8.53
C SER A 50 1.66 -1.15 9.65
N LYS A 51 2.50 -2.14 9.35
CA LYS A 51 3.66 -2.50 10.16
C LYS A 51 4.93 -2.13 9.42
N PHE A 52 5.93 -1.68 10.16
CA PHE A 52 7.23 -1.30 9.61
C PHE A 52 8.31 -2.22 10.17
N THR A 53 9.21 -2.67 9.32
CA THR A 53 10.38 -3.46 9.74
C THR A 53 11.47 -2.57 10.33
N GLN A 54 12.56 -3.18 10.77
CA GLN A 54 13.76 -2.45 11.19
C GLN A 54 14.34 -1.66 10.01
N ILE A 55 15.07 -0.59 10.36
CA ILE A 55 15.72 0.28 9.39
C ILE A 55 16.82 -0.51 8.66
N GLU A 56 16.73 -0.50 7.33
CA GLU A 56 17.74 -1.08 6.44
C GLU A 56 18.60 0.05 5.86
N GLY A 57 19.90 -0.06 6.01
CA GLY A 57 20.88 0.86 5.41
C GLY A 57 21.61 1.77 6.38
N LEU A 58 22.81 2.18 5.96
CA LEU A 58 23.66 3.14 6.64
C LEU A 58 23.47 4.51 5.97
N GLY A 59 22.88 5.46 6.68
CA GLY A 59 22.80 6.86 6.25
C GLY A 59 21.45 7.31 5.66
N THR A 60 20.65 6.45 5.04
CA THR A 60 19.29 6.76 4.59
C THR A 60 18.29 5.82 5.22
N ILE A 61 17.21 6.35 5.78
CA ILE A 61 16.18 5.51 6.38
C ILE A 61 15.33 4.89 5.24
N ALA A 62 15.41 3.59 5.11
CA ALA A 62 14.52 2.77 4.29
C ALA A 62 13.95 1.64 5.16
N GLN A 63 12.64 1.43 5.07
CA GLN A 63 11.93 0.40 5.83
C GLN A 63 10.92 -0.30 4.93
N GLN A 64 10.81 -1.60 5.07
CA GLN A 64 9.66 -2.33 4.53
C GLN A 64 8.41 -1.92 5.29
N ARG A 65 7.33 -1.67 4.57
CA ARG A 65 6.01 -1.34 5.10
C ARG A 65 5.02 -2.39 4.63
N ASP A 66 4.52 -3.18 5.57
CA ASP A 66 3.45 -4.13 5.33
C ASP A 66 2.12 -3.41 5.54
N VAL A 67 1.39 -3.23 4.45
CA VAL A 67 0.10 -2.54 4.41
C VAL A 67 -1.01 -3.57 4.53
N VAL A 68 -1.87 -3.40 5.52
CA VAL A 68 -3.03 -4.26 5.75
C VAL A 68 -4.29 -3.50 5.37
N LEU A 69 -5.06 -4.10 4.47
CA LEU A 69 -6.36 -3.63 4.01
C LEU A 69 -7.45 -4.55 4.55
N HIS A 70 -8.62 -4.00 4.82
CA HIS A 70 -9.83 -4.78 5.06
C HIS A 70 -10.80 -4.60 3.90
N LEU A 71 -11.37 -5.70 3.45
CA LEU A 71 -12.42 -5.74 2.46
C LEU A 71 -13.70 -6.16 3.18
N THR A 72 -14.70 -5.29 3.26
CA THR A 72 -15.99 -5.61 3.82
C THR A 72 -16.93 -6.03 2.71
N ILE A 73 -17.34 -7.29 2.74
CA ILE A 73 -18.26 -7.89 1.78
C ILE A 73 -19.66 -7.88 2.37
N ILE A 74 -20.61 -7.29 1.66
CA ILE A 74 -22.00 -7.14 2.08
C ILE A 74 -22.88 -7.76 1.00
N GLY A 75 -23.80 -8.65 1.37
CA GLY A 75 -24.74 -9.26 0.43
C GLY A 75 -26.12 -9.46 1.04
N ALA A 76 -27.15 -9.46 0.20
CA ALA A 76 -28.55 -9.64 0.60
C ALA A 76 -28.90 -11.09 0.95
N HIS A 77 -28.12 -12.06 0.43
CA HIS A 77 -28.33 -13.50 0.65
C HIS A 77 -27.00 -14.14 1.05
N LEU A 78 -27.06 -15.16 1.90
CA LEU A 78 -25.85 -15.89 2.31
C LEU A 78 -25.40 -16.87 1.23
N HIS A 79 -26.33 -17.65 0.71
CA HIS A 79 -26.10 -18.76 -0.22
C HIS A 79 -26.63 -18.45 -1.61
N GLY A 80 -26.20 -19.25 -2.59
CA GLY A 80 -26.56 -19.10 -4.00
C GLY A 80 -25.40 -18.55 -4.82
N ASP A 81 -25.57 -18.54 -6.14
CA ASP A 81 -24.52 -18.10 -7.07
C ASP A 81 -24.23 -16.60 -7.00
N ASP A 82 -25.17 -15.83 -6.45
CA ASP A 82 -25.08 -14.40 -6.18
C ASP A 82 -25.03 -14.06 -4.69
N GLY A 83 -24.87 -15.07 -3.84
CA GLY A 83 -24.82 -14.92 -2.39
C GLY A 83 -23.49 -14.34 -1.88
N THR A 84 -23.50 -13.91 -0.63
CA THR A 84 -22.33 -13.28 0.03
C THR A 84 -21.12 -14.21 0.03
N LEU A 85 -21.32 -15.52 0.19
CA LEU A 85 -20.23 -16.51 0.13
C LEU A 85 -19.64 -16.63 -1.28
N ALA A 86 -20.46 -16.56 -2.33
CA ALA A 86 -19.98 -16.56 -3.71
C ALA A 86 -19.16 -15.29 -4.02
N ILE A 87 -19.63 -14.13 -3.57
CA ILE A 87 -18.87 -12.86 -3.69
C ILE A 87 -17.53 -12.98 -2.98
N LEU A 88 -17.52 -13.54 -1.75
CA LEU A 88 -16.32 -13.71 -0.95
C LEU A 88 -15.29 -14.63 -1.65
N ASP A 89 -15.75 -15.73 -2.24
CA ASP A 89 -14.92 -16.67 -3.00
C ASP A 89 -14.26 -15.98 -4.21
N GLU A 90 -15.03 -15.22 -4.98
CA GLU A 90 -14.51 -14.49 -6.14
C GLU A 90 -13.57 -13.36 -5.75
N VAL A 91 -13.86 -12.62 -4.67
CA VAL A 91 -12.96 -11.60 -4.15
C VAL A 91 -11.62 -12.21 -3.74
N ARG A 92 -11.61 -13.37 -3.07
CA ARG A 92 -10.37 -14.08 -2.73
C ARG A 92 -9.56 -14.45 -3.97
N LEU A 93 -10.22 -14.99 -4.98
CA LEU A 93 -9.55 -15.38 -6.24
C LEU A 93 -9.00 -14.17 -7.00
N ALA A 94 -9.72 -13.06 -7.00
CA ALA A 94 -9.32 -11.85 -7.70
C ALA A 94 -8.14 -11.12 -7.03
N ILE A 95 -8.13 -11.07 -5.68
CA ILE A 95 -7.15 -10.26 -4.96
C ILE A 95 -5.81 -10.95 -4.75
N VAL A 96 -5.80 -12.28 -4.62
CA VAL A 96 -4.55 -13.04 -4.41
C VAL A 96 -3.63 -12.90 -5.61
N GLY A 97 -2.42 -12.42 -5.36
CA GLY A 97 -1.43 -12.18 -6.40
C GLY A 97 -1.59 -10.85 -7.16
N PHE A 98 -2.66 -10.11 -6.97
CA PHE A 98 -2.77 -8.75 -7.51
C PHE A 98 -1.68 -7.85 -6.94
N LYS A 99 -1.07 -7.04 -7.79
CA LYS A 99 0.05 -6.18 -7.45
C LYS A 99 -0.33 -4.70 -7.56
N PRO A 100 -0.67 -4.03 -6.44
CA PRO A 100 -0.91 -2.59 -6.45
C PRO A 100 0.35 -1.79 -6.83
N PRO A 101 0.22 -0.52 -7.21
CA PRO A 101 1.36 0.31 -7.58
C PRO A 101 2.44 0.37 -6.49
N ASN A 102 3.69 0.10 -6.85
CA ASN A 102 4.86 0.08 -5.96
C ASN A 102 4.75 -0.89 -4.78
N CYS A 103 3.96 -1.95 -4.92
CA CYS A 103 3.76 -2.97 -3.90
C CYS A 103 4.17 -4.35 -4.41
N LEU A 104 4.37 -5.28 -3.48
CA LEU A 104 4.42 -6.70 -3.75
C LEU A 104 3.00 -7.27 -3.95
N PRO A 105 2.86 -8.49 -4.51
CA PRO A 105 1.57 -9.12 -4.67
C PRO A 105 0.79 -9.25 -3.36
N CYS A 106 -0.52 -9.08 -3.44
CA CYS A 106 -1.42 -9.22 -2.30
C CYS A 106 -1.52 -10.68 -1.84
N SER A 107 -1.59 -10.87 -0.54
CA SER A 107 -1.86 -12.15 0.13
C SER A 107 -2.98 -11.99 1.15
N LEU A 108 -3.65 -13.09 1.46
CA LEU A 108 -4.71 -13.12 2.46
C LEU A 108 -4.15 -13.35 3.85
N LEU A 109 -4.72 -12.70 4.86
CA LEU A 109 -4.38 -12.89 6.26
C LEU A 109 -5.47 -13.60 7.04
N GLN A 110 -6.71 -13.13 6.93
CA GLN A 110 -7.82 -13.59 7.73
C GLN A 110 -9.15 -13.31 7.03
N GLU A 111 -10.11 -14.17 7.31
CA GLU A 111 -11.51 -13.98 6.95
C GLU A 111 -12.37 -14.20 8.18
N ARG A 112 -13.40 -13.36 8.36
CA ARG A 112 -14.32 -13.51 9.48
C ARG A 112 -15.73 -13.01 9.16
N PHE A 113 -16.72 -13.64 9.75
CA PHE A 113 -18.07 -13.11 9.81
C PHE A 113 -18.11 -11.88 10.72
N LEU A 114 -18.77 -10.82 10.29
CA LEU A 114 -18.96 -9.60 11.10
C LEU A 114 -20.32 -9.57 11.76
N SER A 115 -21.37 -9.55 10.94
CA SER A 115 -22.76 -9.43 11.42
C SER A 115 -23.75 -9.84 10.33
N GLU A 116 -24.98 -10.06 10.76
CA GLU A 116 -26.17 -10.03 9.91
C GLU A 116 -27.10 -8.97 10.48
N ASP A 117 -27.46 -7.98 9.69
CA ASP A 117 -28.36 -6.90 10.09
C ASP A 117 -29.38 -6.65 8.99
N ALA A 118 -30.66 -6.73 9.34
CA ALA A 118 -31.80 -6.51 8.45
C ALA A 118 -31.73 -7.29 7.12
N GLY A 119 -31.20 -8.52 7.14
CA GLY A 119 -31.03 -9.39 5.97
C GLY A 119 -29.73 -9.13 5.18
N ALA A 120 -28.89 -8.21 5.62
CA ALA A 120 -27.57 -7.98 5.03
C ALA A 120 -26.49 -8.79 5.76
N TRP A 121 -25.91 -9.75 5.06
CA TRP A 121 -24.80 -10.59 5.57
C TRP A 121 -23.48 -9.87 5.32
N GLN A 122 -22.65 -9.75 6.37
CA GLN A 122 -21.39 -9.02 6.34
C GLN A 122 -20.21 -9.91 6.72
N TYR A 123 -19.20 -9.92 5.85
CA TYR A 123 -17.92 -10.59 6.08
C TYR A 123 -16.77 -9.61 5.92
N GLU A 124 -15.69 -9.85 6.62
CA GLU A 124 -14.43 -9.12 6.46
C GLU A 124 -13.36 -10.07 5.95
N LEU A 125 -12.67 -9.66 4.89
CA LEU A 125 -11.47 -10.28 4.38
C LEU A 125 -10.28 -9.34 4.59
N THR A 126 -9.29 -9.78 5.34
CA THR A 126 -8.07 -9.01 5.59
C THR A 126 -6.98 -9.41 4.62
N VAL A 127 -6.44 -8.43 3.91
CA VAL A 127 -5.46 -8.59 2.84
C VAL A 127 -4.20 -7.81 3.19
N GLN A 128 -3.03 -8.37 2.89
CA GLN A 128 -1.74 -7.71 3.06
C GLN A 128 -1.03 -7.53 1.73
N THR A 129 -0.40 -6.38 1.58
CA THR A 129 0.64 -6.13 0.57
C THR A 129 1.83 -5.42 1.19
N THR A 130 2.97 -5.46 0.55
CA THR A 130 4.21 -4.88 1.07
C THR A 130 4.73 -3.81 0.12
N THR A 131 5.15 -2.69 0.66
CA THR A 131 5.82 -1.59 -0.06
C THR A 131 7.03 -1.11 0.74
N GLN A 132 7.74 -0.11 0.22
CA GLN A 132 8.85 0.50 0.94
C GLN A 132 8.52 1.93 1.35
N GLN A 133 8.93 2.29 2.57
CA GLN A 133 8.94 3.65 3.07
C GLN A 133 10.38 4.15 3.10
N VAL A 134 10.67 5.18 2.31
CA VAL A 134 12.01 5.74 2.17
C VAL A 134 12.00 7.18 2.67
N GLN A 135 13.08 7.57 3.34
CA GLN A 135 13.30 8.94 3.78
C GLN A 135 13.36 9.89 2.58
N VAL A 136 12.73 11.06 2.72
CA VAL A 136 12.93 12.17 1.78
C VAL A 136 14.24 12.85 2.16
N CYS A 137 15.29 12.62 1.35
CA CYS A 137 16.57 13.28 1.53
C CYS A 137 16.46 14.73 1.07
N GLN A 138 16.79 15.67 1.96
CA GLN A 138 17.04 17.04 1.54
C GLN A 138 18.45 17.13 0.94
N PRO A 139 18.66 17.82 -0.19
CA PRO A 139 20.00 18.00 -0.73
C PRO A 139 20.83 18.79 0.29
N GLU A 140 21.88 18.14 0.80
CA GLU A 140 22.86 18.82 1.62
C GLU A 140 23.69 19.75 0.74
N ASN A 141 23.84 20.99 1.19
CA ASN A 141 24.69 21.98 0.50
C ASN A 141 26.17 21.71 0.85
N LEU A 142 26.66 20.54 0.44
CA LEU A 142 28.04 20.16 0.65
C LEU A 142 28.96 20.91 -0.33
N PRO A 143 30.15 21.33 0.12
CA PRO A 143 31.13 21.93 -0.78
C PRO A 143 31.52 20.92 -1.87
N VAL A 144 31.38 21.32 -3.10
CA VAL A 144 31.74 20.50 -4.26
C VAL A 144 33.27 20.47 -4.37
N PHE A 145 33.88 19.29 -4.43
CA PHE A 145 35.28 19.12 -4.76
C PHE A 145 35.51 19.58 -6.18
N THR A 146 36.13 20.73 -6.35
CA THR A 146 36.43 21.30 -7.69
C THR A 146 37.78 20.90 -8.21
N GLN A 147 38.74 20.51 -7.34
CA GLN A 147 40.06 20.05 -7.74
C GLN A 147 40.61 18.98 -6.79
N THR A 148 41.17 17.93 -7.36
CA THR A 148 41.96 16.92 -6.64
C THR A 148 43.40 16.95 -7.19
N ARG A 149 44.38 17.20 -6.34
CA ARG A 149 45.80 17.07 -6.68
C ARG A 149 46.40 15.86 -5.98
N THR A 150 46.99 15.00 -6.74
CA THR A 150 47.71 13.83 -6.27
C THR A 150 49.22 14.05 -6.41
N ARG A 151 49.98 13.63 -5.45
CA ARG A 151 51.47 13.61 -5.55
C ARG A 151 51.99 12.26 -5.13
N GLN A 152 53.17 11.93 -5.64
CA GLN A 152 53.90 10.72 -5.23
C GLN A 152 54.52 10.90 -3.88
N VAL A 153 54.57 9.83 -3.07
CA VAL A 153 55.22 9.85 -1.74
C VAL A 153 56.72 10.15 -1.93
N GLY A 154 57.21 11.23 -1.27
CA GLY A 154 58.61 11.68 -1.38
C GLY A 154 58.82 12.94 -2.23
N ASP A 155 57.85 13.41 -2.98
CA ASP A 155 57.96 14.68 -3.69
C ASP A 155 57.91 15.87 -2.72
N PRO A 156 58.81 16.90 -2.90
CA PRO A 156 58.69 18.14 -2.16
C PRO A 156 57.37 18.83 -2.43
N LEU A 157 56.83 19.56 -1.48
CA LEU A 157 55.63 20.39 -1.67
C LEU A 157 55.87 21.38 -2.80
N ALA A 158 55.14 21.24 -3.92
CA ALA A 158 55.23 22.17 -5.00
C ALA A 158 54.83 23.58 -4.56
N PRO A 159 55.54 24.64 -5.02
CA PRO A 159 55.32 26.02 -4.57
C PRO A 159 53.93 26.56 -4.86
N ASP A 160 53.24 25.96 -5.80
CA ASP A 160 51.87 26.29 -6.22
C ASP A 160 50.77 25.71 -5.29
N LEU A 161 51.17 24.91 -4.27
CA LEU A 161 50.24 24.45 -3.24
C LEU A 161 50.11 25.46 -2.08
N LYS A 162 50.72 26.62 -2.16
CA LYS A 162 50.44 27.72 -1.23
C LYS A 162 49.01 28.21 -1.52
N SER A 163 48.18 28.19 -0.47
CA SER A 163 46.83 28.72 -0.54
C SER A 163 46.84 30.13 -1.12
N GLN A 164 46.24 30.34 -2.27
CA GLN A 164 45.84 31.68 -2.66
C GLN A 164 44.68 32.08 -1.74
N THR A 165 44.97 32.88 -0.74
CA THR A 165 43.97 33.59 0.01
C THR A 165 43.34 34.64 -0.90
N PRO A 166 41.99 34.79 -0.92
CA PRO A 166 41.30 35.76 -1.75
C PRO A 166 41.66 37.18 -1.39
#